data_93ae204e44aadcfc41be1111ea331436
#
_entry.id   93ae204e44aadcfc41be1111ea331436
#
_cell.length_a   1.000
_cell.length_b   1.000
_cell.length_c   1.000
_cell.angle_alpha   90.00
_cell.angle_beta   90.00
_cell.angle_gamma   90.00
#
_symmetry.space_group_name_H-M   'P 1'
#
loop_
_entity.id
_entity.type
_entity.pdbx_description
1 polymer ?
#
loop_
_entity_poly.entity_id
_entity_poly.type
_entity_poly.pdbx_seq_one_letter_code
_entity_poly.pdbx_strand_id
1 'polypeptide(L)'
;MTLHPQAQAVLDLLNQAPTPLKDLPPAEARAAYDRFIVPRNFDPVPVGNVEDRKIPGADGDIRVRIYTPETGPEPLPIFLFIHGGGFVIGSIESRDPQCRLICRDTPCIVVSVDYRLAPEHPFPAAPDDCWAALKWVHENAAALGGDPNRIAVSGESAGGNLAAGLALRARDAGGPALCAQILVYPVTDMFFEQALPSYAFLDEDYFLTRDQMTWYYNCYAPGMTSTDDILLSPCKADDLSGLPFAQIVTAEFDPLRDDGKRYGERLADAGVPVEYSCMAGMIHGYWHYGKLIDASGEALALSIDALQRAFSDGT
;
A
#
# COMPACT_ATOMS: atom_id res chain seq x y z
N MET A 1 19.68 11.15 15.00
CA MET A 1 18.45 10.36 14.75
C MET A 1 18.27 9.45 15.95
N THR A 2 17.09 9.41 16.54
CA THR A 2 16.79 8.57 17.71
C THR A 2 15.48 7.87 17.46
N LEU A 3 15.46 6.54 17.62
CA LEU A 3 14.23 5.75 17.48
C LEU A 3 13.20 6.21 18.52
N HIS A 4 11.95 6.35 18.08
CA HIS A 4 10.88 6.78 18.97
C HIS A 4 10.55 5.68 20.01
N PRO A 5 10.27 6.01 21.29
CA PRO A 5 9.98 4.99 22.30
C PRO A 5 8.82 4.05 21.97
N GLN A 6 7.78 4.54 21.29
CA GLN A 6 6.68 3.70 20.85
C GLN A 6 7.10 2.73 19.74
N ALA A 7 8.00 3.14 18.82
CA ALA A 7 8.56 2.26 17.81
C ALA A 7 9.45 1.19 18.45
N GLN A 8 10.27 1.57 19.45
CA GLN A 8 11.07 0.60 20.24
C GLN A 8 10.17 -0.43 20.94
N ALA A 9 9.08 0.01 21.56
CA ALA A 9 8.16 -0.91 22.24
C ALA A 9 7.53 -1.93 21.26
N VAL A 10 7.25 -1.51 20.01
CA VAL A 10 6.76 -2.43 18.97
C VAL A 10 7.86 -3.42 18.57
N LEU A 11 9.11 -2.98 18.39
CA LEU A 11 10.24 -3.88 18.12
C LEU A 11 10.41 -4.92 19.23
N ASP A 12 10.32 -4.49 20.48
CA ASP A 12 10.43 -5.39 21.64
C ASP A 12 9.31 -6.46 21.64
N LEU A 13 8.11 -6.10 21.19
CA LEU A 13 7.00 -7.05 21.02
C LEU A 13 7.25 -8.02 19.86
N LEU A 14 7.75 -7.53 18.74
CA LEU A 14 8.07 -8.35 17.56
C LEU A 14 9.17 -9.37 17.85
N ASN A 15 10.20 -8.96 18.62
CA ASN A 15 11.31 -9.82 19.03
C ASN A 15 10.89 -10.92 20.02
N GLN A 16 9.70 -10.85 20.61
CA GLN A 16 9.13 -11.91 21.45
C GLN A 16 8.39 -12.98 20.64
N ALA A 17 8.24 -12.82 19.32
CA ALA A 17 7.60 -13.83 18.47
C ALA A 17 8.41 -15.15 18.51
N PRO A 18 7.77 -16.30 18.77
CA PRO A 18 8.49 -17.56 18.96
C PRO A 18 9.15 -18.10 17.69
N THR A 19 8.62 -17.72 16.52
CA THR A 19 9.11 -18.16 15.21
C THR A 19 9.00 -17.02 14.23
N PRO A 20 10.07 -16.66 13.50
CA PRO A 20 9.99 -15.68 12.42
C PRO A 20 9.02 -16.12 11.34
N LEU A 21 8.28 -15.17 10.75
CA LEU A 21 7.28 -15.48 9.71
C LEU A 21 7.87 -16.22 8.50
N LYS A 22 9.12 -15.91 8.15
CA LYS A 22 9.83 -16.56 7.04
C LYS A 22 10.11 -18.05 7.24
N ASP A 23 10.09 -18.53 8.48
CA ASP A 23 10.34 -19.92 8.85
C ASP A 23 9.03 -20.73 8.97
N LEU A 24 7.89 -20.08 8.77
CA LEU A 24 6.56 -20.71 8.77
C LEU A 24 6.10 -21.04 7.33
N PRO A 25 5.30 -22.10 7.16
CA PRO A 25 4.55 -22.28 5.92
C PRO A 25 3.72 -21.04 5.58
N PRO A 26 3.56 -20.63 4.31
CA PRO A 26 2.92 -19.37 3.94
C PRO A 26 1.54 -19.14 4.57
N ALA A 27 0.67 -20.15 4.59
CA ALA A 27 -0.65 -20.05 5.22
C ALA A 27 -0.57 -19.80 6.74
N GLU A 28 0.39 -20.42 7.43
CA GLU A 28 0.62 -20.21 8.86
C GLU A 28 1.23 -18.83 9.12
N ALA A 29 2.15 -18.37 8.27
CA ALA A 29 2.73 -17.02 8.33
C ALA A 29 1.65 -15.94 8.21
N ARG A 30 0.72 -16.07 7.26
CA ARG A 30 -0.44 -15.17 7.08
C ARG A 30 -1.31 -15.15 8.34
N ALA A 31 -1.69 -16.31 8.84
CA ALA A 31 -2.51 -16.42 10.04
C ALA A 31 -1.79 -15.87 11.30
N ALA A 32 -0.47 -16.07 11.42
CA ALA A 32 0.33 -15.51 12.50
C ALA A 32 0.42 -13.99 12.42
N TYR A 33 0.64 -13.47 11.21
CA TYR A 33 0.65 -12.03 10.95
C TYR A 33 -0.67 -11.35 11.33
N ASP A 34 -1.79 -11.87 10.86
CA ASP A 34 -3.10 -11.29 11.15
C ASP A 34 -3.44 -11.36 12.66
N ARG A 35 -3.14 -12.49 13.32
CA ARG A 35 -3.30 -12.60 14.79
C ARG A 35 -2.45 -11.59 15.55
N PHE A 36 -1.30 -11.20 15.03
CA PHE A 36 -0.44 -10.21 15.66
C PHE A 36 -0.91 -8.78 15.37
N ILE A 37 -1.20 -8.44 14.11
CA ILE A 37 -1.49 -7.07 13.68
C ILE A 37 -2.90 -6.62 14.08
N VAL A 38 -3.95 -7.42 13.80
CA VAL A 38 -5.35 -7.00 13.94
C VAL A 38 -5.68 -6.46 15.33
N PRO A 39 -5.28 -7.08 16.47
CA PRO A 39 -5.59 -6.54 17.79
C PRO A 39 -4.85 -5.24 18.15
N ARG A 40 -3.76 -4.91 17.43
CA ARG A 40 -2.88 -3.76 17.68
C ARG A 40 -3.14 -2.58 16.77
N ASN A 41 -3.94 -2.80 15.74
CA ASN A 41 -4.38 -1.79 14.81
C ASN A 41 -5.42 -0.85 15.47
N PHE A 42 -5.89 0.16 14.76
CA PHE A 42 -6.99 1.02 15.21
C PHE A 42 -8.23 0.19 15.56
N ASP A 43 -9.10 0.73 16.38
CA ASP A 43 -10.43 0.17 16.54
C ASP A 43 -11.27 0.46 15.27
N PRO A 44 -12.02 -0.52 14.77
CA PRO A 44 -12.84 -0.31 13.59
C PRO A 44 -13.98 0.67 13.89
N VAL A 45 -14.09 1.71 13.08
CA VAL A 45 -15.20 2.69 13.19
C VAL A 45 -16.39 2.25 12.34
N PRO A 46 -17.63 2.65 12.71
CA PRO A 46 -18.79 2.42 11.87
C PRO A 46 -18.71 3.23 10.58
N VAL A 47 -19.26 2.67 9.50
CA VAL A 47 -19.48 3.31 8.20
C VAL A 47 -20.86 2.90 7.69
N GLY A 48 -21.38 3.52 6.64
CA GLY A 48 -22.74 3.27 6.15
C GLY A 48 -22.98 1.82 5.72
N ASN A 49 -22.04 1.22 4.97
CA ASN A 49 -22.11 -0.18 4.58
C ASN A 49 -20.72 -0.80 4.43
N VAL A 50 -20.61 -2.10 4.67
CA VAL A 50 -19.43 -2.92 4.37
C VAL A 50 -19.92 -4.22 3.76
N GLU A 51 -19.43 -4.54 2.55
CA GLU A 51 -19.76 -5.80 1.90
C GLU A 51 -18.52 -6.44 1.28
N ASP A 52 -18.43 -7.77 1.39
CA ASP A 52 -17.46 -8.57 0.65
C ASP A 52 -18.09 -9.01 -0.68
N ARG A 53 -17.37 -8.80 -1.78
CA ARG A 53 -17.81 -9.16 -3.12
C ARG A 53 -16.73 -9.93 -3.86
N LYS A 54 -17.10 -10.92 -4.65
CA LYS A 54 -16.23 -11.53 -5.64
C LYS A 54 -16.36 -10.77 -6.96
N ILE A 55 -15.24 -10.43 -7.54
CA ILE A 55 -15.15 -9.76 -8.84
C ILE A 55 -14.25 -10.55 -9.78
N PRO A 56 -14.40 -10.44 -11.10
CA PRO A 56 -13.50 -11.07 -12.06
C PRO A 56 -12.05 -10.56 -11.84
N GLY A 57 -11.13 -11.47 -11.52
CA GLY A 57 -9.70 -11.23 -11.46
C GLY A 57 -9.02 -11.57 -12.79
N ALA A 58 -7.68 -11.58 -12.81
CA ALA A 58 -6.91 -11.93 -14.00
C ALA A 58 -6.94 -13.44 -14.30
N ASP A 59 -7.09 -14.27 -13.26
CA ASP A 59 -7.16 -15.72 -13.35
C ASP A 59 -8.11 -16.26 -12.26
N GLY A 60 -9.41 -16.19 -12.54
CA GLY A 60 -10.47 -16.49 -11.60
C GLY A 60 -10.97 -15.29 -10.81
N ASP A 61 -11.93 -15.53 -9.91
CA ASP A 61 -12.50 -14.48 -9.07
C ASP A 61 -11.56 -14.10 -7.93
N ILE A 62 -11.46 -12.80 -7.65
CA ILE A 62 -10.81 -12.26 -6.45
C ILE A 62 -11.84 -11.63 -5.51
N ARG A 63 -11.56 -11.61 -4.22
CA ARG A 63 -12.38 -10.93 -3.22
C ARG A 63 -12.00 -9.45 -3.15
N VAL A 64 -13.00 -8.59 -3.03
CA VAL A 64 -12.85 -7.20 -2.61
C VAL A 64 -13.77 -6.92 -1.46
N ARG A 65 -13.39 -6.00 -0.56
CA ARG A 65 -14.28 -5.43 0.45
C ARG A 65 -14.58 -4.00 0.11
N ILE A 66 -15.87 -3.67 0.03
CA ILE A 66 -16.37 -2.36 -0.35
C ILE A 66 -16.95 -1.69 0.90
N TYR A 67 -16.45 -0.51 1.20
CA TYR A 67 -16.92 0.34 2.28
C TYR A 67 -17.62 1.54 1.67
N THR A 68 -18.83 1.83 2.12
CA THR A 68 -19.60 2.99 1.68
C THR A 68 -19.82 3.91 2.88
N PRO A 69 -19.57 5.22 2.78
CA PRO A 69 -19.80 6.15 3.87
C PRO A 69 -21.28 6.33 4.17
N GLU A 70 -21.63 6.79 5.38
CA GLU A 70 -23.02 7.11 5.74
C GLU A 70 -23.57 8.29 4.95
N THR A 71 -22.72 9.26 4.66
CA THR A 71 -23.05 10.49 3.92
C THR A 71 -21.87 10.91 3.06
N GLY A 72 -22.13 11.66 1.98
CA GLY A 72 -21.08 12.21 1.13
C GLY A 72 -21.64 12.90 -0.10
N PRO A 73 -20.78 13.44 -0.97
CA PRO A 73 -21.20 13.99 -2.26
C PRO A 73 -21.74 12.88 -3.18
N GLU A 74 -22.66 13.22 -4.06
CA GLU A 74 -23.16 12.26 -5.08
C GLU A 74 -22.78 12.78 -6.47
N PRO A 75 -22.11 11.95 -7.30
CA PRO A 75 -21.54 10.64 -7.01
C PRO A 75 -20.32 10.72 -6.07
N LEU A 76 -20.05 9.64 -5.29
CA LEU A 76 -18.93 9.56 -4.36
C LEU A 76 -17.60 9.37 -5.09
N PRO A 77 -16.48 9.96 -4.64
CA PRO A 77 -15.15 9.53 -5.11
C PRO A 77 -14.86 8.09 -4.70
N ILE A 78 -13.91 7.45 -5.39
CA ILE A 78 -13.55 6.04 -5.14
C ILE A 78 -12.07 5.95 -4.77
N PHE A 79 -11.77 5.20 -3.74
CA PHE A 79 -10.42 4.91 -3.27
C PHE A 79 -10.15 3.41 -3.36
N LEU A 80 -9.25 3.01 -4.27
CA LEU A 80 -8.81 1.63 -4.41
C LEU A 80 -7.59 1.40 -3.51
N PHE A 81 -7.74 0.56 -2.50
CA PHE A 81 -6.71 0.28 -1.50
C PHE A 81 -6.10 -1.11 -1.69
N ILE A 82 -4.76 -1.19 -1.68
CA ILE A 82 -3.97 -2.39 -1.88
C ILE A 82 -3.09 -2.60 -0.64
N HIS A 83 -3.33 -3.69 0.10
CA HIS A 83 -2.57 -3.98 1.31
C HIS A 83 -1.13 -4.39 1.02
N GLY A 84 -0.22 -4.15 1.97
CA GLY A 84 1.16 -4.64 1.92
C GLY A 84 1.33 -6.02 2.55
N GLY A 85 2.58 -6.35 2.85
CA GLY A 85 2.96 -7.64 3.41
C GLY A 85 3.90 -8.43 2.50
N GLY A 86 4.77 -7.72 1.76
CA GLY A 86 5.81 -8.34 0.92
C GLY A 86 5.24 -9.24 -0.18
N PHE A 87 4.00 -9.01 -0.62
CA PHE A 87 3.27 -9.84 -1.60
C PHE A 87 2.97 -11.27 -1.13
N VAL A 88 3.27 -11.61 0.12
CA VAL A 88 3.21 -12.98 0.68
C VAL A 88 2.23 -13.09 1.84
N ILE A 89 2.13 -12.04 2.65
CA ILE A 89 1.25 -11.94 3.83
C ILE A 89 0.35 -10.71 3.72
N GLY A 90 -0.47 -10.48 4.73
CA GLY A 90 -1.46 -9.40 4.75
C GLY A 90 -2.82 -9.87 4.24
N SER A 91 -3.83 -9.06 4.52
CA SER A 91 -5.23 -9.37 4.21
C SER A 91 -6.08 -8.10 4.25
N ILE A 92 -7.30 -8.18 3.72
CA ILE A 92 -8.32 -7.14 3.91
C ILE A 92 -8.57 -6.91 5.41
N GLU A 93 -8.61 -7.98 6.21
CA GLU A 93 -8.88 -7.93 7.65
C GLU A 93 -7.82 -7.12 8.39
N SER A 94 -6.56 -7.26 8.01
CA SER A 94 -5.45 -6.55 8.66
C SER A 94 -5.44 -5.04 8.38
N ARG A 95 -6.22 -4.56 7.41
CA ARG A 95 -6.33 -3.14 7.01
C ARG A 95 -7.74 -2.58 7.12
N ASP A 96 -8.71 -3.38 7.57
CA ASP A 96 -10.12 -2.97 7.73
C ASP A 96 -10.27 -1.66 8.52
N PRO A 97 -9.57 -1.44 9.67
CA PRO A 97 -9.71 -0.19 10.41
C PRO A 97 -9.29 1.06 9.63
N GLN A 98 -8.18 1.01 8.89
CA GLN A 98 -7.73 2.14 8.08
C GLN A 98 -8.71 2.43 6.94
N CYS A 99 -9.20 1.39 6.25
CA CYS A 99 -10.19 1.53 5.18
C CYS A 99 -11.47 2.20 5.69
N ARG A 100 -11.93 1.84 6.90
CA ARG A 100 -13.09 2.47 7.54
C ARG A 100 -12.85 3.92 7.91
N LEU A 101 -11.68 4.23 8.49
CA LEU A 101 -11.30 5.61 8.84
C LEU A 101 -11.24 6.49 7.59
N ILE A 102 -10.59 6.01 6.51
CA ILE A 102 -10.54 6.72 5.23
C ILE A 102 -11.94 6.90 4.66
N CYS A 103 -12.77 5.85 4.62
CA CYS A 103 -14.13 5.91 4.11
C CYS A 103 -14.98 6.96 4.84
N ARG A 104 -14.88 7.02 6.18
CA ARG A 104 -15.64 7.96 7.01
C ARG A 104 -15.15 9.40 6.87
N ASP A 105 -13.81 9.59 6.94
CA ASP A 105 -13.21 10.92 7.09
C ASP A 105 -12.94 11.61 5.74
N THR A 106 -12.95 10.84 4.63
CA THR A 106 -12.81 11.37 3.24
C THR A 106 -14.13 11.31 2.46
N PRO A 107 -15.28 11.06 3.01
CA PRO A 107 -16.51 10.52 2.42
C PRO A 107 -16.36 9.99 0.99
N CYS A 108 -15.77 8.78 0.88
CA CYS A 108 -15.53 8.10 -0.39
C CYS A 108 -15.89 6.61 -0.30
N ILE A 109 -16.14 5.97 -1.43
CA ILE A 109 -16.21 4.51 -1.50
C ILE A 109 -14.78 3.99 -1.42
N VAL A 110 -14.50 3.10 -0.46
CA VAL A 110 -13.21 2.40 -0.39
C VAL A 110 -13.39 0.99 -0.90
N VAL A 111 -12.53 0.56 -1.83
CA VAL A 111 -12.47 -0.81 -2.34
C VAL A 111 -11.12 -1.41 -1.97
N SER A 112 -11.10 -2.32 -1.00
CA SER A 112 -9.88 -3.04 -0.57
C SER A 112 -9.76 -4.35 -1.33
N VAL A 113 -8.60 -4.60 -1.94
CA VAL A 113 -8.36 -5.73 -2.85
C VAL A 113 -7.65 -6.86 -2.13
N ASP A 114 -8.20 -8.08 -2.24
CA ASP A 114 -7.59 -9.33 -1.78
C ASP A 114 -6.91 -10.01 -2.98
N TYR A 115 -5.80 -9.43 -3.41
CA TYR A 115 -5.04 -9.95 -4.55
C TYR A 115 -4.34 -11.27 -4.20
N ARG A 116 -4.09 -12.12 -5.20
CA ARG A 116 -3.42 -13.41 -5.03
C ARG A 116 -1.99 -13.24 -4.51
N LEU A 117 -1.64 -14.02 -3.50
CA LEU A 117 -0.36 -13.92 -2.79
C LEU A 117 0.64 -14.98 -3.27
N ALA A 118 1.91 -14.60 -3.24
CA ALA A 118 3.03 -15.51 -3.41
C ALA A 118 3.27 -16.35 -2.12
N PRO A 119 3.96 -17.47 -2.17
CA PRO A 119 4.56 -18.10 -3.36
C PRO A 119 3.59 -18.87 -4.25
N GLU A 120 2.32 -19.09 -3.84
CA GLU A 120 1.34 -19.84 -4.60
C GLU A 120 1.03 -19.17 -5.95
N HIS A 121 1.07 -17.84 -5.96
CA HIS A 121 0.84 -16.98 -7.13
C HIS A 121 1.94 -15.92 -7.22
N PRO A 122 3.11 -16.28 -7.79
CA PRO A 122 4.22 -15.34 -7.95
C PRO A 122 3.89 -14.24 -8.96
N PHE A 123 4.79 -13.29 -9.10
CA PHE A 123 4.71 -12.25 -10.13
C PHE A 123 4.45 -12.88 -11.53
N PRO A 124 3.53 -12.32 -12.34
CA PRO A 124 2.81 -11.06 -12.16
C PRO A 124 1.37 -11.17 -11.60
N ALA A 125 1.03 -12.20 -10.83
CA ALA A 125 -0.35 -12.42 -10.39
C ALA A 125 -0.96 -11.23 -9.62
N ALA A 126 -0.23 -10.67 -8.65
CA ALA A 126 -0.71 -9.54 -7.85
C ALA A 126 -0.97 -8.25 -8.68
N PRO A 127 -0.04 -7.76 -9.53
CA PRO A 127 -0.32 -6.59 -10.37
C PRO A 127 -1.43 -6.83 -11.39
N ASP A 128 -1.60 -8.06 -11.86
CA ASP A 128 -2.70 -8.39 -12.79
C ASP A 128 -4.07 -8.38 -12.10
N ASP A 129 -4.15 -8.86 -10.87
CA ASP A 129 -5.37 -8.78 -10.06
C ASP A 129 -5.71 -7.34 -9.68
N CYS A 130 -4.72 -6.54 -9.30
CA CYS A 130 -4.93 -5.10 -9.03
C CYS A 130 -5.41 -4.35 -10.28
N TRP A 131 -4.88 -4.70 -11.44
CA TRP A 131 -5.35 -4.15 -12.72
C TRP A 131 -6.78 -4.55 -13.05
N ALA A 132 -7.14 -5.81 -12.84
CA ALA A 132 -8.50 -6.29 -13.01
C ALA A 132 -9.46 -5.58 -12.05
N ALA A 133 -9.05 -5.39 -10.78
CA ALA A 133 -9.83 -4.65 -9.79
C ALA A 133 -10.06 -3.19 -10.17
N LEU A 134 -9.03 -2.48 -10.65
CA LEU A 134 -9.16 -1.09 -11.10
C LEU A 134 -10.14 -0.97 -12.28
N LYS A 135 -10.03 -1.83 -13.27
CA LYS A 135 -10.98 -1.84 -14.41
C LYS A 135 -12.39 -2.10 -13.94
N TRP A 136 -12.57 -3.12 -13.08
CA TRP A 136 -13.89 -3.45 -12.55
C TRP A 136 -14.49 -2.28 -11.75
N VAL A 137 -13.70 -1.62 -10.91
CA VAL A 137 -14.14 -0.43 -10.15
C VAL A 137 -14.60 0.67 -11.10
N HIS A 138 -13.82 0.99 -12.12
CA HIS A 138 -14.17 2.02 -13.10
C HIS A 138 -15.46 1.67 -13.85
N GLU A 139 -15.58 0.44 -14.37
CA GLU A 139 -16.74 -0.03 -15.13
C GLU A 139 -18.02 -0.08 -14.29
N ASN A 140 -17.90 -0.34 -12.98
CA ASN A 140 -19.03 -0.48 -12.06
C ASN A 140 -19.22 0.76 -11.16
N ALA A 141 -18.46 1.83 -11.34
CA ALA A 141 -18.49 3.01 -10.47
C ALA A 141 -19.92 3.54 -10.26
N ALA A 142 -20.68 3.74 -11.32
CA ALA A 142 -22.07 4.23 -11.23
C ALA A 142 -22.99 3.29 -10.45
N ALA A 143 -22.82 1.96 -10.60
CA ALA A 143 -23.60 0.97 -9.85
C ALA A 143 -23.25 0.94 -8.35
N LEU A 144 -22.02 1.38 -8.00
CA LEU A 144 -21.57 1.57 -6.63
C LEU A 144 -21.98 2.92 -6.03
N GLY A 145 -22.55 3.83 -6.84
CA GLY A 145 -22.82 5.23 -6.44
C GLY A 145 -21.57 6.12 -6.53
N GLY A 146 -20.55 5.66 -7.24
CA GLY A 146 -19.26 6.32 -7.38
C GLY A 146 -19.07 7.06 -8.69
N ASP A 147 -18.03 7.91 -8.73
CA ASP A 147 -17.62 8.68 -9.90
C ASP A 147 -16.39 8.01 -10.56
N PRO A 148 -16.53 7.50 -11.80
CA PRO A 148 -15.41 6.87 -12.50
C PRO A 148 -14.27 7.84 -12.86
N ASN A 149 -14.48 9.16 -12.76
CA ASN A 149 -13.48 10.18 -13.04
C ASN A 149 -12.73 10.64 -11.78
N ARG A 150 -13.16 10.20 -10.58
CA ARG A 150 -12.53 10.52 -9.31
C ARG A 150 -12.10 9.25 -8.59
N ILE A 151 -11.13 8.54 -9.19
CA ILE A 151 -10.54 7.31 -8.63
C ILE A 151 -9.12 7.63 -8.16
N ALA A 152 -8.83 7.37 -6.89
CA ALA A 152 -7.48 7.35 -6.34
C ALA A 152 -7.04 5.92 -6.03
N VAL A 153 -5.75 5.63 -6.16
CA VAL A 153 -5.15 4.34 -5.79
C VAL A 153 -4.21 4.52 -4.61
N SER A 154 -4.11 3.52 -3.77
CA SER A 154 -3.21 3.55 -2.62
C SER A 154 -2.72 2.18 -2.23
N GLY A 155 -1.60 2.18 -1.52
CA GLY A 155 -1.12 1.01 -0.83
C GLY A 155 0.06 1.31 0.08
N GLU A 156 0.36 0.35 0.95
CA GLU A 156 1.49 0.45 1.85
C GLU A 156 2.53 -0.64 1.57
N SER A 157 3.83 -0.32 1.63
CA SER A 157 4.91 -1.28 1.41
C SER A 157 4.81 -1.95 0.02
N ALA A 158 4.65 -3.27 -0.04
CA ALA A 158 4.36 -4.01 -1.27
C ALA A 158 3.09 -3.54 -1.97
N GLY A 159 2.03 -3.17 -1.21
CA GLY A 159 0.83 -2.54 -1.77
C GLY A 159 1.11 -1.17 -2.38
N GLY A 160 2.06 -0.43 -1.82
CA GLY A 160 2.55 0.83 -2.40
C GLY A 160 3.27 0.62 -3.73
N ASN A 161 4.03 -0.47 -3.87
CA ASN A 161 4.61 -0.90 -5.14
C ASN A 161 3.50 -1.18 -6.17
N LEU A 162 2.52 -2.00 -5.78
CA LEU A 162 1.40 -2.35 -6.65
C LEU A 162 0.58 -1.11 -7.07
N ALA A 163 0.37 -0.15 -6.16
CA ALA A 163 -0.33 1.10 -6.47
C ALA A 163 0.45 1.99 -7.45
N ALA A 164 1.77 2.13 -7.26
CA ALA A 164 2.64 2.88 -8.18
C ALA A 164 2.71 2.22 -9.57
N GLY A 165 2.90 0.89 -9.62
CA GLY A 165 2.87 0.12 -10.87
C GLY A 165 1.51 0.18 -11.57
N LEU A 166 0.43 0.19 -10.79
CA LEU A 166 -0.94 0.33 -11.31
C LEU A 166 -1.18 1.70 -11.95
N ALA A 167 -0.66 2.78 -11.34
CA ALA A 167 -0.75 4.13 -11.89
C ALA A 167 -0.01 4.23 -13.23
N LEU A 168 1.20 3.66 -13.32
CA LEU A 168 1.95 3.55 -14.59
C LEU A 168 1.17 2.77 -15.64
N ARG A 169 0.67 1.58 -15.28
CA ARG A 169 -0.09 0.72 -16.20
C ARG A 169 -1.37 1.40 -16.70
N ALA A 170 -2.08 2.12 -15.82
CA ALA A 170 -3.29 2.84 -16.19
C ALA A 170 -3.00 3.95 -17.20
N ARG A 171 -1.96 4.76 -16.97
CA ARG A 171 -1.52 5.78 -17.92
C ARG A 171 -1.13 5.19 -19.27
N ASP A 172 -0.27 4.18 -19.27
CA ASP A 172 0.31 3.60 -20.50
C ASP A 172 -0.71 2.85 -21.34
N ALA A 173 -1.70 2.24 -20.70
CA ALA A 173 -2.79 1.57 -21.38
C ALA A 173 -3.91 2.52 -21.86
N GLY A 174 -3.85 3.83 -21.53
CA GLY A 174 -4.98 4.75 -21.70
C GLY A 174 -6.22 4.26 -20.93
N GLY A 175 -5.97 3.56 -19.80
CA GLY A 175 -6.98 2.95 -18.93
C GLY A 175 -7.68 3.96 -18.04
N PRO A 176 -8.30 3.56 -16.93
CA PRO A 176 -9.00 4.50 -16.06
C PRO A 176 -8.10 5.63 -15.59
N ALA A 177 -8.57 6.88 -15.75
CA ALA A 177 -7.85 8.03 -15.20
C ALA A 177 -7.83 7.98 -13.67
N LEU A 178 -6.68 8.31 -13.09
CA LEU A 178 -6.49 8.38 -11.65
C LEU A 178 -6.25 9.83 -11.23
N CYS A 179 -6.89 10.27 -10.15
CA CYS A 179 -6.69 11.62 -9.62
C CYS A 179 -5.54 11.68 -8.59
N ALA A 180 -5.23 10.57 -7.90
CA ALA A 180 -4.13 10.51 -6.95
C ALA A 180 -3.55 9.09 -6.80
N GLN A 181 -2.28 9.03 -6.35
CA GLN A 181 -1.63 7.87 -5.78
C GLN A 181 -1.14 8.19 -4.37
N ILE A 182 -1.61 7.43 -3.37
CA ILE A 182 -1.24 7.60 -1.96
C ILE A 182 -0.36 6.42 -1.54
N LEU A 183 0.91 6.68 -1.29
CA LEU A 183 1.93 5.65 -1.12
C LEU A 183 2.54 5.72 0.29
N VAL A 184 2.35 4.67 1.07
CA VAL A 184 2.89 4.61 2.43
C VAL A 184 4.11 3.68 2.44
N TYR A 185 5.29 4.23 2.72
CA TYR A 185 6.61 3.57 2.69
C TYR A 185 6.75 2.54 1.53
N PRO A 186 6.52 2.95 0.27
CA PRO A 186 6.42 2.02 -0.85
C PRO A 186 7.77 1.35 -1.16
N VAL A 187 7.74 0.10 -1.64
CA VAL A 187 8.84 -0.51 -2.38
C VAL A 187 8.81 0.02 -3.80
N THR A 188 9.84 0.70 -4.26
CA THR A 188 9.88 1.24 -5.64
C THR A 188 11.03 0.72 -6.48
N ASP A 189 12.04 0.08 -5.84
CA ASP A 189 13.11 -0.67 -6.49
C ASP A 189 13.27 -2.04 -5.81
N MET A 190 12.82 -3.10 -6.47
CA MET A 190 12.65 -4.44 -5.87
C MET A 190 13.97 -5.09 -5.44
N PHE A 191 15.07 -4.90 -6.15
CA PHE A 191 16.28 -5.68 -5.96
C PHE A 191 17.45 -4.89 -5.34
N PHE A 192 17.20 -3.70 -4.76
CA PHE A 192 18.24 -2.86 -4.14
C PHE A 192 19.46 -2.64 -5.05
N GLU A 193 19.26 -2.57 -6.36
CA GLU A 193 20.34 -2.43 -7.35
C GLU A 193 21.10 -1.11 -7.20
N GLN A 194 20.47 -0.14 -6.55
CA GLN A 194 21.09 1.13 -6.23
C GLN A 194 21.47 1.18 -4.76
N ALA A 195 22.68 1.66 -4.48
CA ALA A 195 23.17 1.82 -3.12
C ALA A 195 22.55 3.07 -2.47
N LEU A 196 21.32 2.94 -1.98
CA LEU A 196 20.66 4.00 -1.22
C LEU A 196 21.13 4.00 0.23
N PRO A 197 21.32 5.18 0.88
CA PRO A 197 21.81 5.25 2.26
C PRO A 197 20.94 4.51 3.28
N SER A 198 19.61 4.51 3.08
CA SER A 198 18.69 3.80 3.98
C SER A 198 18.82 2.29 3.94
N TYR A 199 19.43 1.72 2.89
CA TYR A 199 19.66 0.27 2.82
C TYR A 199 20.66 -0.23 3.87
N ALA A 200 21.40 0.65 4.54
CA ALA A 200 22.15 0.30 5.73
C ALA A 200 21.26 -0.26 6.85
N PHE A 201 20.01 0.17 6.93
CA PHE A 201 19.05 -0.35 7.93
C PHE A 201 18.60 -1.79 7.68
N LEU A 202 18.86 -2.36 6.50
CA LEU A 202 18.58 -3.78 6.22
C LEU A 202 19.40 -4.72 7.12
N ASP A 203 20.55 -4.26 7.60
CA ASP A 203 21.48 -5.04 8.42
C ASP A 203 21.35 -4.67 9.92
N GLU A 204 20.32 -3.89 10.28
CA GLU A 204 19.97 -3.47 11.62
C GLU A 204 18.64 -4.13 12.05
N ASP A 205 18.43 -4.24 13.36
CA ASP A 205 17.20 -4.89 13.90
C ASP A 205 15.99 -3.93 13.98
N TYR A 206 15.71 -3.21 12.87
CA TYR A 206 14.57 -2.29 12.77
C TYR A 206 13.34 -2.87 12.05
N PHE A 207 13.00 -4.13 12.32
CA PHE A 207 11.86 -4.87 11.79
C PHE A 207 12.06 -5.40 10.37
N LEU A 208 12.26 -4.55 9.36
CA LEU A 208 12.43 -4.99 7.97
C LEU A 208 13.92 -5.22 7.68
N THR A 209 14.34 -6.49 7.76
CA THR A 209 15.74 -6.89 7.56
C THR A 209 16.00 -7.39 6.14
N ARG A 210 17.28 -7.43 5.75
CA ARG A 210 17.74 -8.00 4.47
C ARG A 210 17.24 -9.43 4.27
N ASP A 211 17.28 -10.22 5.31
CA ASP A 211 16.87 -11.63 5.29
C ASP A 211 15.35 -11.78 5.03
N GLN A 212 14.53 -10.93 5.67
CA GLN A 212 13.10 -10.87 5.41
C GLN A 212 12.79 -10.38 3.97
N MET A 213 13.47 -9.34 3.51
CA MET A 213 13.29 -8.82 2.15
C MET A 213 13.68 -9.88 1.12
N THR A 214 14.78 -10.58 1.34
CA THR A 214 15.22 -11.68 0.47
C THR A 214 14.18 -12.80 0.43
N TRP A 215 13.60 -13.15 1.57
CA TRP A 215 12.53 -14.14 1.62
C TRP A 215 11.30 -13.71 0.82
N TYR A 216 10.83 -12.48 0.99
CA TYR A 216 9.70 -11.94 0.22
C TYR A 216 9.98 -11.99 -1.29
N TYR A 217 11.16 -11.55 -1.71
CA TYR A 217 11.52 -11.52 -3.13
C TYR A 217 11.63 -12.91 -3.75
N ASN A 218 12.21 -13.86 -3.02
CA ASN A 218 12.28 -15.24 -3.46
C ASN A 218 10.89 -15.90 -3.60
N CYS A 219 9.95 -15.53 -2.75
CA CYS A 219 8.56 -15.97 -2.88
C CYS A 219 7.85 -15.30 -4.07
N TYR A 220 8.02 -13.98 -4.22
CA TYR A 220 7.26 -13.19 -5.17
C TYR A 220 7.81 -13.27 -6.60
N ALA A 221 9.12 -13.17 -6.77
CA ALA A 221 9.79 -13.17 -8.06
C ALA A 221 10.91 -14.24 -8.10
N PRO A 222 10.57 -15.54 -8.03
CA PRO A 222 11.54 -16.60 -7.85
C PRO A 222 12.53 -16.66 -9.03
N GLY A 223 13.82 -16.69 -8.69
CA GLY A 223 14.93 -16.75 -9.66
C GLY A 223 15.28 -15.43 -10.34
N MET A 224 14.55 -14.35 -10.07
CA MET A 224 14.92 -13.01 -10.51
C MET A 224 15.87 -12.36 -9.50
N THR A 225 16.89 -11.69 -9.99
CA THR A 225 17.88 -10.96 -9.17
C THR A 225 18.00 -9.49 -9.56
N SER A 226 17.46 -9.12 -10.74
CA SER A 226 17.34 -7.77 -11.25
C SER A 226 16.20 -7.70 -12.25
N THR A 227 15.66 -6.51 -12.50
CA THR A 227 14.62 -6.30 -13.50
C THR A 227 14.46 -4.84 -13.86
N ASP A 228 14.15 -4.58 -15.12
CA ASP A 228 13.66 -3.30 -15.63
C ASP A 228 12.13 -3.31 -15.74
N ASP A 229 11.46 -4.37 -15.28
CA ASP A 229 10.01 -4.43 -15.28
C ASP A 229 9.43 -3.41 -14.29
N ILE A 230 8.72 -2.42 -14.82
CA ILE A 230 8.15 -1.31 -14.06
C ILE A 230 7.04 -1.73 -13.07
N LEU A 231 6.47 -2.92 -13.24
CA LEU A 231 5.50 -3.48 -12.29
C LEU A 231 6.19 -4.10 -11.07
N LEU A 232 7.49 -4.42 -11.16
CA LEU A 232 8.33 -4.82 -10.04
C LEU A 232 9.09 -3.62 -9.45
N SER A 233 9.59 -2.73 -10.30
CA SER A 233 10.41 -1.58 -9.90
C SER A 233 9.88 -0.28 -10.53
N PRO A 234 8.77 0.29 -10.04
CA PRO A 234 8.18 1.51 -10.61
C PRO A 234 9.15 2.69 -10.72
N CYS A 235 10.13 2.77 -9.81
CA CYS A 235 11.18 3.79 -9.86
C CYS A 235 12.10 3.67 -11.09
N LYS A 236 12.06 2.57 -11.82
CA LYS A 236 12.88 2.38 -13.04
C LYS A 236 12.18 2.79 -14.34
N ALA A 237 10.91 3.14 -14.30
CA ALA A 237 10.19 3.61 -15.49
C ALA A 237 10.95 4.80 -16.13
N ASP A 238 11.17 4.77 -17.43
CA ASP A 238 11.91 5.81 -18.16
C ASP A 238 11.18 7.15 -18.10
N ASP A 239 9.86 7.13 -18.18
CA ASP A 239 8.99 8.31 -18.14
C ASP A 239 7.96 8.18 -17.02
N LEU A 240 7.92 9.17 -16.12
CA LEU A 240 6.94 9.33 -15.05
C LEU A 240 5.97 10.49 -15.30
N SER A 241 6.05 11.16 -16.45
CA SER A 241 5.15 12.27 -16.78
C SER A 241 3.70 11.80 -16.91
N GLY A 242 2.75 12.68 -16.66
CA GLY A 242 1.31 12.38 -16.78
C GLY A 242 0.75 11.42 -15.74
N LEU A 243 1.53 11.03 -14.74
CA LEU A 243 1.03 10.29 -13.59
C LEU A 243 0.20 11.21 -12.67
N PRO A 244 -0.73 10.65 -11.87
CA PRO A 244 -1.56 11.43 -10.97
C PRO A 244 -0.73 12.05 -9.82
N PHE A 245 -1.27 13.10 -9.18
CA PHE A 245 -0.76 13.63 -7.93
C PHE A 245 -0.31 12.50 -6.99
N ALA A 246 0.86 12.63 -6.38
CA ALA A 246 1.42 11.64 -5.47
C ALA A 246 1.59 12.19 -4.05
N GLN A 247 1.01 11.51 -3.06
CA GLN A 247 1.37 11.69 -1.66
C GLN A 247 2.20 10.49 -1.22
N ILE A 248 3.40 10.74 -0.68
CA ILE A 248 4.32 9.70 -0.25
C ILE A 248 4.70 9.93 1.22
N VAL A 249 4.43 8.94 2.06
CA VAL A 249 4.84 8.96 3.48
C VAL A 249 5.83 7.84 3.72
N THR A 250 6.98 8.15 4.33
CA THR A 250 8.02 7.17 4.68
C THR A 250 8.30 7.16 6.18
N ALA A 251 9.15 6.26 6.65
CA ALA A 251 9.61 6.18 8.02
C ALA A 251 11.12 6.44 8.10
N GLU A 252 11.59 7.08 9.18
CA GLU A 252 12.99 7.49 9.30
C GLU A 252 13.95 6.30 9.42
N PHE A 253 13.56 5.27 10.19
CA PHE A 253 14.34 4.04 10.44
C PHE A 253 13.82 2.88 9.58
N ASP A 254 13.73 3.12 8.28
CA ASP A 254 13.19 2.17 7.31
C ASP A 254 14.15 2.02 6.13
N PRO A 255 14.55 0.80 5.75
CA PRO A 255 15.35 0.61 4.55
C PRO A 255 14.68 1.17 3.29
N LEU A 256 13.35 1.18 3.23
CA LEU A 256 12.60 1.71 2.08
C LEU A 256 12.38 3.24 2.13
N ARG A 257 12.93 3.94 3.13
CA ARG A 257 12.81 5.40 3.24
C ARG A 257 13.27 6.11 1.96
N ASP A 258 14.48 5.79 1.53
CA ASP A 258 15.08 6.48 0.38
C ASP A 258 14.52 5.97 -0.96
N ASP A 259 13.92 4.78 -0.98
CA ASP A 259 13.11 4.26 -2.09
C ASP A 259 11.92 5.18 -2.38
N GLY A 260 11.08 5.40 -1.37
CA GLY A 260 9.93 6.28 -1.50
C GLY A 260 10.33 7.72 -1.80
N LYS A 261 11.38 8.24 -1.15
CA LYS A 261 11.91 9.58 -1.39
C LYS A 261 12.34 9.76 -2.83
N ARG A 262 13.15 8.84 -3.34
CA ARG A 262 13.66 8.88 -4.72
C ARG A 262 12.54 8.79 -5.75
N TYR A 263 11.54 7.94 -5.53
CA TYR A 263 10.39 7.87 -6.42
C TYR A 263 9.66 9.21 -6.47
N GLY A 264 9.45 9.86 -5.32
CA GLY A 264 8.86 11.20 -5.24
C GLY A 264 9.69 12.27 -5.97
N GLU A 265 11.02 12.25 -5.82
CA GLU A 265 11.93 13.16 -6.55
C GLU A 265 11.82 12.96 -8.07
N ARG A 266 11.81 11.71 -8.55
CA ARG A 266 11.64 11.41 -9.98
C ARG A 266 10.27 11.82 -10.52
N LEU A 267 9.20 11.65 -9.74
CA LEU A 267 7.88 12.15 -10.10
C LEU A 267 7.87 13.67 -10.25
N ALA A 268 8.45 14.38 -9.28
CA ALA A 268 8.55 15.84 -9.31
C ALA A 268 9.37 16.34 -10.51
N ASP A 269 10.49 15.70 -10.79
CA ASP A 269 11.33 15.99 -11.97
C ASP A 269 10.58 15.78 -13.29
N ALA A 270 9.62 14.84 -13.32
CA ALA A 270 8.73 14.60 -14.45
C ALA A 270 7.50 15.54 -14.50
N GLY A 271 7.41 16.52 -13.59
CA GLY A 271 6.33 17.50 -13.54
C GLY A 271 5.06 17.01 -12.83
N VAL A 272 5.10 15.88 -12.13
CA VAL A 272 3.98 15.40 -11.31
C VAL A 272 3.96 16.13 -9.97
N PRO A 273 2.83 16.66 -9.50
CA PRO A 273 2.73 17.22 -8.16
C PRO A 273 2.99 16.14 -7.08
N VAL A 274 3.87 16.44 -6.12
CA VAL A 274 4.27 15.50 -5.07
C VAL A 274 4.21 16.15 -3.69
N GLU A 275 3.62 15.46 -2.74
CA GLU A 275 3.76 15.72 -1.31
C GLU A 275 4.54 14.59 -0.65
N TYR A 276 5.68 14.91 -0.04
CA TYR A 276 6.53 13.94 0.63
C TYR A 276 6.64 14.24 2.13
N SER A 277 6.47 13.23 2.95
CA SER A 277 6.67 13.30 4.41
C SER A 277 7.47 12.10 4.90
N CYS A 278 8.38 12.34 5.86
CA CYS A 278 9.12 11.28 6.54
C CYS A 278 8.80 11.32 8.03
N MET A 279 8.24 10.25 8.57
CA MET A 279 7.83 10.18 9.98
C MET A 279 9.04 9.92 10.87
N ALA A 280 9.40 10.93 11.66
CA ALA A 280 10.58 10.93 12.51
C ALA A 280 10.52 9.84 13.59
N GLY A 281 11.63 9.11 13.76
CA GLY A 281 11.75 8.05 14.76
C GLY A 281 10.94 6.78 14.47
N MET A 282 10.29 6.67 13.31
CA MET A 282 9.44 5.53 12.97
C MET A 282 10.20 4.45 12.20
N ILE A 283 9.73 3.22 12.35
CA ILE A 283 10.20 2.01 11.65
C ILE A 283 9.25 1.65 10.52
N HIS A 284 9.67 0.75 9.59
CA HIS A 284 8.75 0.16 8.62
C HIS A 284 7.54 -0.48 9.30
N GLY A 285 6.36 -0.38 8.70
CA GLY A 285 5.14 -0.99 9.22
C GLY A 285 4.46 -0.22 10.37
N TYR A 286 5.02 0.91 10.85
CA TYR A 286 4.44 1.68 11.96
C TYR A 286 2.96 2.01 11.76
N TRP A 287 2.52 2.18 10.53
CA TRP A 287 1.14 2.54 10.15
C TRP A 287 0.08 1.53 10.60
N HIS A 288 0.47 0.30 10.92
CA HIS A 288 -0.43 -0.77 11.36
C HIS A 288 -0.67 -0.81 12.87
N TYR A 289 0.02 0.02 13.64
CA TYR A 289 0.02 -0.04 15.09
C TYR A 289 -0.76 1.11 15.72
N GLY A 290 -1.97 1.38 15.22
CA GLY A 290 -2.78 2.54 15.61
C GLY A 290 -3.08 2.66 17.11
N LYS A 291 -3.03 1.54 17.87
CA LYS A 291 -3.17 1.55 19.34
C LYS A 291 -1.86 1.75 20.08
N LEU A 292 -0.71 1.64 19.42
CA LEU A 292 0.59 1.62 20.06
C LEU A 292 1.48 2.80 19.61
N ILE A 293 1.24 3.34 18.42
CA ILE A 293 2.07 4.37 17.80
C ILE A 293 1.18 5.54 17.36
N ASP A 294 1.36 6.70 17.96
CA ASP A 294 0.59 7.92 17.65
C ASP A 294 0.83 8.39 16.21
N ALA A 295 2.06 8.28 15.72
CA ALA A 295 2.44 8.59 14.34
C ALA A 295 1.66 7.78 13.28
N SER A 296 1.05 6.64 13.64
CA SER A 296 0.13 5.92 12.76
C SER A 296 -1.09 6.76 12.40
N GLY A 297 -1.67 7.43 13.40
CA GLY A 297 -2.81 8.35 13.23
C GLY A 297 -2.41 9.59 12.46
N GLU A 298 -1.23 10.15 12.73
CA GLU A 298 -0.70 11.33 12.03
C GLU A 298 -0.49 11.04 10.53
N ALA A 299 0.12 9.91 10.19
CA ALA A 299 0.33 9.52 8.79
C ALA A 299 -1.00 9.22 8.07
N LEU A 300 -1.97 8.62 8.76
CA LEU A 300 -3.30 8.41 8.21
C LEU A 300 -4.01 9.75 7.93
N ALA A 301 -3.89 10.73 8.84
CA ALA A 301 -4.44 12.07 8.65
C ALA A 301 -3.82 12.78 7.44
N LEU A 302 -2.50 12.67 7.24
CA LEU A 302 -1.85 13.20 6.02
C LEU A 302 -2.44 12.60 4.75
N SER A 303 -2.72 11.28 4.74
CA SER A 303 -3.31 10.61 3.59
C SER A 303 -4.77 11.04 3.35
N ILE A 304 -5.54 11.22 4.43
CA ILE A 304 -6.93 11.73 4.37
C ILE A 304 -6.94 13.14 3.80
N ASP A 305 -6.10 14.04 4.30
CA ASP A 305 -6.01 15.43 3.82
C ASP A 305 -5.63 15.51 2.33
N ALA A 306 -4.67 14.67 1.90
CA ALA A 306 -4.26 14.58 0.50
C ALA A 306 -5.40 14.09 -0.41
N LEU A 307 -6.15 13.06 0.03
CA LEU A 307 -7.30 12.54 -0.68
C LEU A 307 -8.44 13.56 -0.80
N GLN A 308 -8.75 14.28 0.30
CA GLN A 308 -9.79 15.33 0.29
C GLN A 308 -9.48 16.41 -0.75
N ARG A 309 -8.21 16.83 -0.85
CA ARG A 309 -7.78 17.80 -1.88
C ARG A 309 -7.92 17.20 -3.29
N ALA A 310 -7.35 16.00 -3.51
CA ALA A 310 -7.39 15.35 -4.82
C ALA A 310 -8.80 15.08 -5.34
N PHE A 311 -9.75 14.79 -4.43
CA PHE A 311 -11.14 14.58 -4.79
C PHE A 311 -11.93 15.88 -4.99
N SER A 312 -11.44 17.01 -4.47
CA SER A 312 -12.06 18.33 -4.66
C SER A 312 -11.61 19.01 -5.94
N ASP A 313 -10.34 18.85 -6.35
CA ASP A 313 -9.76 19.52 -7.52
C ASP A 313 -10.25 18.91 -8.85
N GLY A 314 -10.93 17.81 -8.82
CA GLY A 314 -11.51 17.11 -9.99
C GLY A 314 -12.96 17.56 -10.35
N THR A 315 -13.47 18.64 -9.71
CA THR A 315 -14.84 19.17 -9.97
C THR A 315 -14.82 20.43 -10.81
#